data_81e3e8d5361d76673f34952f1945812c
#
_entry.id   81e3e8d5361d76673f34952f1945812c
#
_cell.length_a   1.000
_cell.length_b   1.000
_cell.length_c   1.000
_cell.angle_alpha   90.00
_cell.angle_beta   90.00
_cell.angle_gamma   90.00
#
_symmetry.space_group_name_H-M   'P 1'
#
loop_
_entity.id
_entity.type
_entity.pdbx_description
1 polymer ?
#
loop_
_entity_poly.entity_id
_entity_poly.type
_entity_poly.pdbx_seq_one_letter_code
_entity_poly.pdbx_strand_id
1 'polypeptide(L)'
;MKNIFIFLFLFINSAIFAQTTFQVSFPNEKGLLDGRLLLLLSKNNKAEPRFQVLDGHDTQLVFGLTIDNWPSAKPQIMTTGNTFGYPIEALKNIPAGDYYVQVLLHKYETFNRKDGKTVKLPMDRGEGQQWNLAPGNIYSKPVKISINPKSAQTFKVSLDQTIPPIEEPKDTKYIKHIKIQSKLLTEFWGRPMYLGAHILLPEGFEEKKDVKYPLAIFHGHFPGDFDGFRTTPPDENLPNDYNSR
;
A
#
# COMPACT_ATOMS: atom_id res chain seq x y z
N MET A 1 36.47 -2.40 70.01
CA MET A 1 35.82 -3.17 68.94
C MET A 1 35.46 -2.17 67.84
N LYS A 2 36.17 -2.23 66.67
CA LYS A 2 35.95 -1.33 65.54
C LYS A 2 35.02 -2.00 64.57
N ASN A 3 33.83 -1.43 64.36
CA ASN A 3 32.86 -1.90 63.37
C ASN A 3 33.28 -1.37 62.00
N ILE A 4 33.69 -2.27 61.09
CA ILE A 4 33.97 -1.99 59.70
C ILE A 4 32.64 -2.13 58.95
N PHE A 5 32.08 -1.00 58.50
CA PHE A 5 30.94 -0.99 57.55
C PHE A 5 31.49 -1.19 56.14
N ILE A 6 31.26 -2.37 55.55
CA ILE A 6 31.55 -2.65 54.13
C ILE A 6 30.37 -2.13 53.34
N PHE A 7 30.58 -1.01 52.61
CA PHE A 7 29.63 -0.53 51.59
C PHE A 7 29.79 -1.36 50.32
N LEU A 8 28.87 -2.29 50.08
CA LEU A 8 28.78 -3.04 48.85
C LEU A 8 28.18 -2.14 47.76
N PHE A 9 29.01 -1.55 46.88
CA PHE A 9 28.56 -0.82 45.70
C PHE A 9 28.03 -1.84 44.66
N LEU A 10 26.71 -2.05 44.58
CA LEU A 10 26.07 -2.75 43.49
C LEU A 10 26.18 -1.90 42.23
N PHE A 11 27.13 -2.20 41.36
CA PHE A 11 27.14 -1.68 39.98
C PHE A 11 25.97 -2.32 39.22
N ILE A 12 24.86 -1.64 39.14
CA ILE A 12 23.78 -1.98 38.22
C ILE A 12 24.28 -1.63 36.82
N ASN A 13 24.85 -2.60 36.12
CA ASN A 13 25.12 -2.49 34.69
C ASN A 13 23.78 -2.42 33.99
N SER A 14 23.24 -1.21 33.75
CA SER A 14 22.16 -1.00 32.82
C SER A 14 22.67 -1.38 31.43
N ALA A 15 22.35 -2.57 30.96
CA ALA A 15 22.58 -2.94 29.57
C ALA A 15 21.74 -2.00 28.71
N ILE A 16 22.37 -0.95 28.20
CA ILE A 16 21.76 -0.08 27.21
C ILE A 16 21.67 -0.92 25.94
N PHE A 17 20.52 -1.55 25.71
CA PHE A 17 20.27 -2.24 24.45
C PHE A 17 20.27 -1.18 23.35
N ALA A 18 21.24 -1.27 22.47
CA ALA A 18 21.29 -0.47 21.27
C ALA A 18 20.00 -0.72 20.46
N GLN A 19 19.20 0.33 20.25
CA GLN A 19 17.91 0.22 19.58
C GLN A 19 17.90 1.05 18.31
N THR A 20 17.58 0.41 17.18
CA THR A 20 17.27 1.11 15.95
C THR A 20 15.81 1.54 15.99
N THR A 21 15.56 2.83 15.77
CA THR A 21 14.21 3.42 15.73
C THR A 21 14.03 4.26 14.47
N PHE A 22 12.78 4.37 14.00
CA PHE A 22 12.41 5.24 12.90
C PHE A 22 11.36 6.23 13.38
N GLN A 23 11.68 7.51 13.26
CA GLN A 23 10.76 8.62 13.56
C GLN A 23 10.14 9.10 12.28
N VAL A 24 8.84 8.84 12.10
CA VAL A 24 8.09 9.13 10.88
C VAL A 24 7.16 10.31 11.09
N SER A 25 7.16 11.27 10.17
CA SER A 25 6.28 12.45 10.17
C SER A 25 5.63 12.66 8.81
N PHE A 26 4.56 13.47 8.75
CA PHE A 26 3.92 13.88 7.51
C PHE A 26 3.55 15.38 7.58
N PRO A 27 4.13 16.23 6.73
CA PRO A 27 3.94 17.70 6.84
C PRO A 27 2.70 18.21 6.10
N ASN A 28 2.22 17.54 5.06
CA ASN A 28 1.32 18.11 4.06
C ASN A 28 -0.14 17.65 4.16
N GLU A 29 -0.46 16.72 5.06
CA GLU A 29 -1.84 16.23 5.24
C GLU A 29 -2.55 16.99 6.35
N LYS A 30 -3.85 17.22 6.17
CA LYS A 30 -4.72 17.81 7.18
C LYS A 30 -5.56 16.74 7.85
N GLY A 31 -5.78 16.90 9.16
CA GLY A 31 -6.63 16.01 9.94
C GLY A 31 -5.87 14.82 10.57
N LEU A 32 -6.64 13.85 11.01
CA LEU A 32 -6.15 12.62 11.63
C LEU A 32 -6.05 11.53 10.57
N LEU A 33 -4.97 10.76 10.59
CA LEU A 33 -4.76 9.67 9.67
C LEU A 33 -4.90 8.32 10.37
N ASP A 34 -5.57 7.39 9.68
CA ASP A 34 -5.68 5.99 10.04
C ASP A 34 -5.01 5.13 8.98
N GLY A 35 -4.46 3.98 9.37
CA GLY A 35 -3.91 3.07 8.37
C GLY A 35 -2.84 2.14 8.88
N ARG A 36 -2.08 1.59 7.93
CA ARG A 36 -0.91 0.76 8.17
C ARG A 36 0.34 1.47 7.69
N LEU A 37 1.20 1.86 8.63
CA LEU A 37 2.51 2.42 8.33
C LEU A 37 3.46 1.26 8.01
N LEU A 38 4.08 1.30 6.82
CA LEU A 38 4.98 0.28 6.31
C LEU A 38 6.39 0.88 6.18
N LEU A 39 7.34 0.32 6.91
CA LEU A 39 8.77 0.60 6.79
C LEU A 39 9.40 -0.47 5.90
N LEU A 40 10.02 -0.06 4.82
CA LEU A 40 10.56 -0.90 3.76
C LEU A 40 12.07 -0.68 3.66
N LEU A 41 12.86 -1.75 3.74
CA LEU A 41 14.31 -1.68 3.66
C LEU A 41 14.84 -2.62 2.58
N SER A 42 15.48 -2.05 1.56
CA SER A 42 16.08 -2.81 0.47
C SER A 42 17.61 -2.72 0.48
N LYS A 43 18.27 -3.78 0.07
CA LYS A 43 19.73 -3.83 -0.13
C LYS A 43 20.18 -3.19 -1.44
N ASN A 44 19.26 -2.89 -2.34
CA ASN A 44 19.57 -2.32 -3.65
C ASN A 44 18.59 -1.17 -4.01
N ASN A 45 18.96 -0.39 -5.02
CA ASN A 45 18.17 0.73 -5.55
C ASN A 45 17.69 0.51 -6.99
N LYS A 46 17.51 -0.74 -7.41
CA LYS A 46 17.02 -1.07 -8.76
C LYS A 46 15.60 -0.53 -9.01
N ALA A 47 14.81 -0.43 -7.94
CA ALA A 47 13.50 0.20 -7.89
C ALA A 47 13.29 0.85 -6.53
N GLU A 48 12.21 1.62 -6.35
CA GLU A 48 11.82 2.06 -5.02
C GLU A 48 11.51 0.85 -4.12
N PRO A 49 11.87 0.90 -2.82
CA PRO A 49 11.60 -0.22 -1.89
C PRO A 49 10.16 -0.73 -1.92
N ARG A 50 9.16 0.14 -2.10
CA ARG A 50 7.74 -0.28 -2.17
C ARG A 50 7.42 -1.20 -3.35
N PHE A 51 8.27 -1.28 -4.37
CA PHE A 51 8.12 -2.16 -5.53
C PHE A 51 9.00 -3.41 -5.47
N GLN A 52 9.74 -3.61 -4.37
CA GLN A 52 10.65 -4.74 -4.21
C GLN A 52 10.15 -5.78 -3.21
N VAL A 53 8.92 -5.63 -2.71
CA VAL A 53 8.28 -6.64 -1.84
C VAL A 53 7.77 -7.78 -2.72
N LEU A 54 8.23 -8.98 -2.43
CA LEU A 54 7.92 -10.20 -3.18
C LEU A 54 7.40 -11.27 -2.23
N ASP A 55 6.67 -12.24 -2.78
CA ASP A 55 6.33 -13.46 -2.05
C ASP A 55 7.58 -14.35 -1.96
N GLY A 56 7.92 -14.78 -0.74
CA GLY A 56 9.04 -15.68 -0.52
C GLY A 56 10.17 -15.10 0.36
N HIS A 57 11.20 -15.89 0.55
CA HIS A 57 12.30 -15.58 1.49
C HIS A 57 13.26 -14.50 1.00
N ASP A 58 13.33 -14.28 -0.31
CA ASP A 58 14.23 -13.31 -0.94
C ASP A 58 13.63 -11.90 -1.00
N THR A 59 12.46 -11.70 -0.39
CA THR A 59 11.86 -10.38 -0.29
C THR A 59 12.72 -9.45 0.56
N GLN A 60 12.60 -8.16 0.33
CA GLN A 60 13.21 -7.16 1.21
C GLN A 60 12.51 -7.13 2.58
N LEU A 61 13.11 -6.40 3.53
CA LEU A 61 12.55 -6.27 4.88
C LEU A 61 11.35 -5.32 4.88
N VAL A 62 10.26 -5.77 5.49
CA VAL A 62 9.03 -4.97 5.69
C VAL A 62 8.66 -5.00 7.16
N PHE A 63 8.40 -3.83 7.75
CA PHE A 63 7.88 -3.72 9.12
C PHE A 63 6.62 -2.87 9.11
N GLY A 64 5.59 -3.32 9.81
CA GLY A 64 4.30 -2.65 9.86
C GLY A 64 3.93 -2.17 11.26
N LEU A 65 3.33 -0.97 11.33
CA LEU A 65 2.73 -0.40 12.52
C LEU A 65 1.30 0.05 12.19
N THR A 66 0.31 -0.41 12.96
CA THR A 66 -1.06 0.10 12.83
C THR A 66 -1.15 1.49 13.42
N ILE A 67 -1.74 2.41 12.67
CA ILE A 67 -1.91 3.82 13.02
C ILE A 67 -3.39 4.11 13.19
N ASP A 68 -3.70 4.80 14.28
CA ASP A 68 -5.07 5.19 14.62
C ASP A 68 -5.08 6.65 15.10
N ASN A 69 -5.89 7.50 14.45
CA ASN A 69 -6.02 8.92 14.76
C ASN A 69 -4.68 9.68 14.84
N TRP A 70 -3.80 9.47 13.90
CA TRP A 70 -2.47 10.08 13.90
C TRP A 70 -2.51 11.56 13.46
N PRO A 71 -2.20 12.52 14.35
CA PRO A 71 -2.14 13.93 14.00
C PRO A 71 -0.77 14.31 13.38
N SER A 72 -0.77 15.27 12.46
CA SER A 72 0.46 15.75 11.80
C SER A 72 1.51 16.34 12.76
N ALA A 73 1.06 16.93 13.87
CA ALA A 73 1.94 17.55 14.86
C ALA A 73 2.78 16.53 15.68
N LYS A 74 2.47 15.23 15.63
CA LYS A 74 3.12 14.21 16.47
C LYS A 74 3.73 13.12 15.60
N PRO A 75 5.07 13.00 15.53
CA PRO A 75 5.71 11.91 14.83
C PRO A 75 5.34 10.54 15.42
N GLN A 76 5.25 9.52 14.56
CA GLN A 76 5.18 8.12 14.99
C GLN A 76 6.59 7.56 15.16
N ILE A 77 6.79 6.84 16.24
CA ILE A 77 8.07 6.18 16.54
C ILE A 77 7.89 4.68 16.33
N MET A 78 8.54 4.15 15.30
CA MET A 78 8.59 2.71 15.04
C MET A 78 9.77 2.10 15.79
N THR A 79 9.48 1.12 16.64
CA THR A 79 10.45 0.42 17.52
C THR A 79 10.25 -1.07 17.41
N THR A 80 11.18 -1.84 17.96
CA THR A 80 11.03 -3.30 18.11
C THR A 80 9.76 -3.70 18.88
N GLY A 81 9.32 -2.87 19.82
CA GLY A 81 8.18 -3.20 20.69
C GLY A 81 6.80 -2.92 20.09
N ASN A 82 6.72 -2.14 19.01
CA ASN A 82 5.43 -1.74 18.40
C ASN A 82 5.31 -2.06 16.92
N THR A 83 6.28 -2.76 16.34
CA THR A 83 6.27 -3.18 14.94
C THR A 83 6.34 -4.69 14.83
N PHE A 84 5.76 -5.21 13.76
CA PHE A 84 5.91 -6.58 13.30
C PHE A 84 6.48 -6.58 11.89
N GLY A 85 7.45 -7.46 11.61
CA GLY A 85 8.16 -7.49 10.33
C GLY A 85 8.21 -8.85 9.66
N TYR A 86 8.63 -8.86 8.39
CA TYR A 86 8.88 -10.02 7.56
C TYR A 86 10.03 -9.71 6.57
N PRO A 87 10.92 -10.64 6.24
CA PRO A 87 11.10 -11.98 6.83
C PRO A 87 11.74 -11.97 8.22
N ILE A 88 12.10 -10.81 8.73
CA ILE A 88 12.66 -10.60 10.07
C ILE A 88 11.57 -9.93 10.92
N GLU A 89 11.17 -10.57 12.03
CA GLU A 89 10.05 -10.12 12.85
C GLU A 89 10.30 -8.78 13.58
N ALA A 90 11.52 -8.52 14.01
CA ALA A 90 11.81 -7.40 14.91
C ALA A 90 12.92 -6.49 14.38
N LEU A 91 12.75 -5.16 14.53
CA LEU A 91 13.72 -4.15 14.10
C LEU A 91 15.14 -4.37 14.68
N LYS A 92 15.24 -4.85 15.91
CA LYS A 92 16.54 -5.14 16.57
C LYS A 92 17.35 -6.23 15.86
N ASN A 93 16.70 -7.07 15.06
CA ASN A 93 17.32 -8.19 14.35
C ASN A 93 17.76 -7.82 12.94
N ILE A 94 17.57 -6.56 12.50
CA ILE A 94 18.04 -6.11 11.19
C ILE A 94 19.57 -6.24 11.15
N PRO A 95 20.14 -6.97 10.18
CA PRO A 95 21.59 -7.11 10.04
C PRO A 95 22.28 -5.76 9.81
N ALA A 96 23.51 -5.64 10.27
CA ALA A 96 24.35 -4.48 9.98
C ALA A 96 24.54 -4.31 8.46
N GLY A 97 24.60 -3.07 8.00
CA GLY A 97 24.85 -2.75 6.59
C GLY A 97 24.07 -1.58 6.06
N ASP A 98 24.27 -1.31 4.78
CA ASP A 98 23.60 -0.25 4.06
C ASP A 98 22.23 -0.70 3.52
N TYR A 99 21.25 0.17 3.63
CA TYR A 99 19.89 -0.04 3.16
C TYR A 99 19.35 1.21 2.48
N TYR A 100 18.50 1.01 1.49
CA TYR A 100 17.59 2.01 0.95
C TYR A 100 16.26 1.87 1.70
N VAL A 101 15.91 2.90 2.43
CA VAL A 101 14.71 2.93 3.29
C VAL A 101 13.64 3.79 2.67
N GLN A 102 12.43 3.29 2.67
CA GLN A 102 11.23 4.01 2.30
C GLN A 102 10.14 3.72 3.32
N VAL A 103 9.30 4.71 3.61
CA VAL A 103 8.12 4.53 4.46
C VAL A 103 6.88 4.92 3.67
N LEU A 104 5.82 4.13 3.81
CA LEU A 104 4.52 4.37 3.19
C LEU A 104 3.43 4.20 4.23
N LEU A 105 2.47 5.12 4.27
CA LEU A 105 1.21 4.95 4.99
C LEU A 105 0.13 4.46 4.02
N HIS A 106 -0.30 3.21 4.19
CA HIS A 106 -1.50 2.68 3.55
C HIS A 106 -2.70 3.20 4.32
N LYS A 107 -3.35 4.24 3.78
CA LYS A 107 -4.43 4.97 4.45
C LYS A 107 -5.70 4.15 4.51
N TYR A 108 -6.35 4.18 5.67
CA TYR A 108 -7.64 3.55 5.89
C TYR A 108 -8.74 4.61 6.00
N GLU A 109 -9.94 4.23 5.61
CA GLU A 109 -11.15 5.00 5.78
C GLU A 109 -12.10 4.31 6.77
N THR A 110 -12.89 5.10 7.47
CA THR A 110 -13.87 4.58 8.43
C THR A 110 -15.18 4.28 7.72
N PHE A 111 -15.71 3.09 7.94
CA PHE A 111 -16.99 2.61 7.42
C PHE A 111 -17.92 2.26 8.57
N ASN A 112 -19.11 2.88 8.58
CA ASN A 112 -20.18 2.57 9.50
C ASN A 112 -21.17 1.64 8.79
N ARG A 113 -21.06 0.35 9.07
CA ARG A 113 -21.85 -0.68 8.38
C ARG A 113 -23.28 -0.74 8.92
N LYS A 114 -24.21 -1.21 8.07
CA LYS A 114 -25.62 -1.40 8.42
C LYS A 114 -25.84 -2.37 9.60
N ASP A 115 -24.92 -3.32 9.81
CA ASP A 115 -24.96 -4.25 10.94
C ASP A 115 -24.50 -3.62 12.29
N GLY A 116 -24.32 -2.30 12.33
CA GLY A 116 -23.90 -1.55 13.51
C GLY A 116 -22.41 -1.59 13.80
N LYS A 117 -21.59 -2.25 12.97
CA LYS A 117 -20.14 -2.31 13.15
C LYS A 117 -19.45 -1.14 12.44
N THR A 118 -18.47 -0.58 13.11
CA THR A 118 -17.53 0.39 12.51
C THR A 118 -16.21 -0.33 12.22
N VAL A 119 -15.72 -0.20 11.00
CA VAL A 119 -14.45 -0.79 10.56
C VAL A 119 -13.59 0.26 9.86
N LYS A 120 -12.26 0.12 9.97
CA LYS A 120 -11.29 0.94 9.24
C LYS A 120 -10.59 0.05 8.24
N LEU A 121 -10.71 0.37 6.96
CA LEU A 121 -10.22 -0.43 5.85
C LEU A 121 -9.62 0.48 4.76
N PRO A 122 -8.64 -0.02 3.99
CA PRO A 122 -8.21 0.67 2.78
C PRO A 122 -9.31 0.64 1.73
N MET A 123 -9.49 1.75 1.02
CA MET A 123 -10.37 1.82 -0.14
C MET A 123 -9.60 1.40 -1.40
N ASP A 124 -10.17 0.50 -2.18
CA ASP A 124 -9.76 0.29 -3.56
C ASP A 124 -10.27 1.45 -4.44
N ARG A 125 -9.38 2.11 -5.16
CA ARG A 125 -9.67 3.23 -6.06
C ARG A 125 -9.29 2.92 -7.51
N GLY A 126 -9.23 1.60 -7.86
CA GLY A 126 -8.87 1.09 -9.18
C GLY A 126 -7.47 0.44 -9.24
N GLU A 127 -6.72 0.42 -8.13
CA GLU A 127 -5.40 -0.21 -8.06
C GLU A 127 -5.45 -1.72 -7.82
N GLY A 128 -6.64 -2.31 -7.66
CA GLY A 128 -6.79 -3.75 -7.44
C GLY A 128 -6.15 -4.22 -6.12
N GLN A 129 -6.30 -3.45 -5.06
CA GLN A 129 -5.75 -3.72 -3.72
C GLN A 129 -4.21 -3.70 -3.64
N GLN A 130 -3.55 -3.13 -4.62
CA GLN A 130 -2.10 -2.95 -4.60
C GLN A 130 -1.73 -1.77 -3.68
N TRP A 131 -1.46 -2.05 -2.41
CA TRP A 131 -1.19 -1.04 -1.39
C TRP A 131 -0.07 -0.06 -1.78
N ASN A 132 0.91 -0.51 -2.57
CA ASN A 132 2.05 0.26 -3.06
C ASN A 132 1.69 1.23 -4.20
N LEU A 133 0.51 1.09 -4.80
CA LEU A 133 -0.03 1.93 -5.87
C LEU A 133 -1.31 2.66 -5.46
N ALA A 134 -1.86 2.38 -4.27
CA ALA A 134 -3.16 2.89 -3.85
C ALA A 134 -3.21 4.42 -3.81
N PRO A 135 -4.09 5.06 -4.61
CA PRO A 135 -4.21 6.50 -4.69
C PRO A 135 -4.48 7.15 -3.34
N GLY A 136 -3.80 8.27 -3.08
CA GLY A 136 -3.94 9.02 -1.83
C GLY A 136 -3.08 8.48 -0.67
N ASN A 137 -2.42 7.33 -0.81
CA ASN A 137 -1.39 6.91 0.13
C ASN A 137 -0.24 7.92 0.12
N ILE A 138 0.29 8.20 1.31
CA ILE A 138 1.46 9.08 1.46
C ILE A 138 2.72 8.25 1.72
N TYR A 139 3.84 8.69 1.17
CA TYR A 139 5.09 7.96 1.26
C TYR A 139 6.31 8.90 1.25
N SER A 140 7.46 8.35 1.63
CA SER A 140 8.75 9.07 1.56
C SER A 140 9.49 8.76 0.27
N LYS A 141 10.39 9.64 -0.15
CA LYS A 141 11.44 9.24 -1.08
C LYS A 141 12.36 8.21 -0.43
N PRO A 142 12.96 7.29 -1.21
CA PRO A 142 13.98 6.38 -0.68
C PRO A 142 15.21 7.14 -0.16
N VAL A 143 15.71 6.73 1.01
CA VAL A 143 16.91 7.31 1.62
C VAL A 143 17.91 6.20 1.93
N LYS A 144 19.17 6.38 1.57
CA LYS A 144 20.25 5.46 1.94
C LYS A 144 20.67 5.69 3.38
N ILE A 145 20.68 4.65 4.20
CA ILE A 145 21.13 4.65 5.59
C ILE A 145 22.08 3.48 5.86
N SER A 146 22.90 3.60 6.91
CA SER A 146 23.73 2.52 7.43
C SER A 146 23.24 2.11 8.81
N ILE A 147 22.84 0.86 8.96
CA ILE A 147 22.38 0.29 10.23
C ILE A 147 23.53 -0.40 10.94
N ASN A 148 23.74 -0.03 12.20
CA ASN A 148 24.65 -0.70 13.12
C ASN A 148 23.87 -1.16 14.36
N PRO A 149 23.53 -2.44 14.48
CA PRO A 149 22.74 -2.95 15.60
C PRO A 149 23.47 -2.90 16.96
N LYS A 150 24.76 -2.54 16.96
CA LYS A 150 25.55 -2.36 18.20
C LYS A 150 25.47 -0.93 18.76
N SER A 151 24.80 -0.01 18.07
CA SER A 151 24.64 1.38 18.51
C SER A 151 23.17 1.80 18.44
N ALA A 152 22.75 2.65 19.38
CA ALA A 152 21.42 3.26 19.32
C ALA A 152 21.37 4.25 18.13
N GLN A 153 20.40 4.07 17.24
CA GLN A 153 20.23 4.90 16.05
C GLN A 153 18.78 5.33 15.90
N THR A 154 18.56 6.59 15.53
CA THR A 154 17.23 7.11 15.19
C THR A 154 17.28 7.73 13.80
N PHE A 155 16.49 7.17 12.89
CA PHE A 155 16.35 7.67 11.53
C PHE A 155 15.04 8.45 11.40
N LYS A 156 15.12 9.69 10.89
CA LYS A 156 13.96 10.55 10.65
C LYS A 156 13.52 10.41 9.19
N VAL A 157 12.22 10.14 8.98
CA VAL A 157 11.63 9.97 7.65
C VAL A 157 10.38 10.82 7.54
N SER A 158 10.25 11.59 6.45
CA SER A 158 9.07 12.41 6.17
C SER A 158 8.27 11.82 5.02
N LEU A 159 6.95 11.67 5.20
CA LEU A 159 6.01 11.27 4.15
C LEU A 159 5.54 12.52 3.41
N ASP A 160 6.30 12.95 2.42
CA ASP A 160 6.08 14.19 1.66
C ASP A 160 5.60 13.98 0.23
N GLN A 161 5.43 12.70 -0.16
CA GLN A 161 4.91 12.30 -1.46
C GLN A 161 3.50 11.73 -1.29
N THR A 162 2.66 11.89 -2.33
CA THR A 162 1.32 11.28 -2.40
C THR A 162 1.19 10.50 -3.69
N ILE A 163 0.61 9.30 -3.63
CA ILE A 163 0.30 8.52 -4.82
C ILE A 163 -0.87 9.20 -5.55
N PRO A 164 -0.69 9.57 -6.83
CA PRO A 164 -1.72 10.29 -7.58
C PRO A 164 -2.96 9.41 -7.85
N PRO A 165 -4.12 10.00 -8.16
CA PRO A 165 -5.27 9.26 -8.67
C PRO A 165 -4.92 8.49 -9.95
N ILE A 166 -5.57 7.34 -10.13
CA ILE A 166 -5.53 6.59 -11.40
C ILE A 166 -6.40 7.35 -12.40
N GLU A 167 -5.87 7.54 -13.59
CA GLU A 167 -6.64 8.12 -14.69
C GLU A 167 -7.76 7.16 -15.10
N GLU A 168 -8.99 7.68 -15.19
CA GLU A 168 -10.10 6.87 -15.69
C GLU A 168 -9.88 6.60 -17.19
N PRO A 169 -10.02 5.34 -17.63
CA PRO A 169 -9.84 4.98 -19.03
C PRO A 169 -10.91 5.67 -19.89
N LYS A 170 -10.52 6.10 -21.08
CA LYS A 170 -11.43 6.78 -22.01
C LYS A 170 -12.22 5.78 -22.84
N ASP A 171 -13.49 6.09 -23.05
CA ASP A 171 -14.32 5.34 -23.99
C ASP A 171 -13.74 5.35 -25.40
N THR A 172 -13.79 4.19 -26.03
CA THR A 172 -13.50 4.05 -27.46
C THR A 172 -14.79 3.73 -28.23
N LYS A 173 -14.69 3.49 -29.54
CA LYS A 173 -15.83 3.03 -30.35
C LYS A 173 -16.38 1.71 -29.79
N TYR A 174 -15.51 0.79 -29.38
CA TYR A 174 -15.88 -0.58 -28.99
C TYR A 174 -15.87 -0.82 -27.50
N ILE A 175 -15.08 -0.05 -26.72
CA ILE A 175 -14.95 -0.22 -25.28
C ILE A 175 -15.61 0.94 -24.58
N LYS A 176 -16.59 0.65 -23.71
CA LYS A 176 -17.27 1.61 -22.85
C LYS A 176 -17.01 1.29 -21.39
N HIS A 177 -16.89 2.33 -20.59
CA HIS A 177 -16.67 2.24 -19.17
C HIS A 177 -17.91 2.72 -18.44
N ILE A 178 -18.49 1.88 -17.61
CA ILE A 178 -19.65 2.22 -16.81
C ILE A 178 -19.32 2.18 -15.33
N LYS A 179 -19.96 3.09 -14.59
CA LYS A 179 -19.86 3.16 -13.14
C LYS A 179 -21.28 3.30 -12.58
N ILE A 180 -21.74 2.26 -11.92
CA ILE A 180 -23.12 2.16 -11.42
C ILE A 180 -23.08 2.21 -9.90
N GLN A 181 -23.82 3.15 -9.29
CA GLN A 181 -23.97 3.15 -7.84
C GLN A 181 -24.84 1.96 -7.41
N SER A 182 -24.29 1.08 -6.59
CA SER A 182 -25.02 -0.03 -6.02
C SER A 182 -25.84 0.42 -4.81
N LYS A 183 -27.15 0.31 -4.89
CA LYS A 183 -28.06 0.63 -3.78
C LYS A 183 -27.76 -0.27 -2.57
N LEU A 184 -27.62 -1.57 -2.77
CA LEU A 184 -27.38 -2.54 -1.69
C LEU A 184 -26.04 -2.31 -0.99
N LEU A 185 -24.96 -2.10 -1.75
CA LEU A 185 -23.64 -1.83 -1.17
C LEU A 185 -23.62 -0.46 -0.47
N THR A 186 -24.23 0.57 -1.06
CA THR A 186 -24.35 1.90 -0.47
C THR A 186 -25.06 1.83 0.89
N GLU A 187 -26.18 1.10 0.96
CA GLU A 187 -26.92 0.90 2.20
C GLU A 187 -26.11 0.13 3.26
N PHE A 188 -25.41 -0.94 2.85
CA PHE A 188 -24.61 -1.74 3.76
C PHE A 188 -23.41 -0.98 4.33
N TRP A 189 -22.68 -0.23 3.48
CA TRP A 189 -21.45 0.47 3.86
C TRP A 189 -21.69 1.89 4.40
N GLY A 190 -22.94 2.38 4.41
CA GLY A 190 -23.30 3.70 4.91
C GLY A 190 -22.75 4.88 4.09
N ARG A 191 -22.33 4.63 2.84
CA ARG A 191 -21.76 5.64 1.92
C ARG A 191 -21.93 5.21 0.46
N PRO A 192 -21.87 6.13 -0.51
CA PRO A 192 -21.97 5.78 -1.92
C PRO A 192 -20.91 4.75 -2.33
N MET A 193 -21.38 3.60 -2.82
CA MET A 193 -20.55 2.50 -3.32
C MET A 193 -20.90 2.22 -4.77
N TYR A 194 -19.87 2.01 -5.59
CA TYR A 194 -20.02 1.87 -7.05
C TYR A 194 -19.47 0.52 -7.51
N LEU A 195 -20.08 0.02 -8.58
CA LEU A 195 -19.59 -1.09 -9.39
C LEU A 195 -19.10 -0.52 -10.71
N GLY A 196 -17.89 -0.85 -11.09
CA GLY A 196 -17.34 -0.55 -12.40
C GLY A 196 -17.47 -1.75 -13.33
N ALA A 197 -17.65 -1.49 -14.63
CA ALA A 197 -17.54 -2.52 -15.65
C ALA A 197 -17.01 -1.92 -16.96
N HIS A 198 -16.20 -2.71 -17.66
CA HIS A 198 -15.77 -2.43 -19.01
C HIS A 198 -16.63 -3.26 -19.96
N ILE A 199 -17.20 -2.63 -20.97
CA ILE A 199 -18.12 -3.25 -21.92
C ILE A 199 -17.48 -3.24 -23.29
N LEU A 200 -17.27 -4.42 -23.85
CA LEU A 200 -16.86 -4.58 -25.24
C LEU A 200 -18.12 -4.69 -26.12
N LEU A 201 -18.28 -3.74 -27.01
CA LEU A 201 -19.40 -3.68 -27.95
C LEU A 201 -19.05 -4.43 -29.24
N PRO A 202 -20.01 -5.17 -29.84
CA PRO A 202 -19.83 -5.77 -31.15
C PRO A 202 -19.79 -4.68 -32.25
N GLU A 203 -19.19 -5.03 -33.38
CA GLU A 203 -19.19 -4.15 -34.55
C GLU A 203 -20.62 -3.83 -35.03
N GLY A 204 -20.84 -2.57 -35.34
CA GLY A 204 -22.17 -2.07 -35.81
C GLY A 204 -23.20 -1.98 -34.68
N PHE A 205 -22.82 -2.02 -33.42
CA PHE A 205 -23.75 -1.92 -32.29
C PHE A 205 -24.59 -0.65 -32.30
N GLU A 206 -23.97 0.48 -32.60
CA GLU A 206 -24.66 1.80 -32.61
C GLU A 206 -25.56 2.00 -33.81
N GLU A 207 -25.27 1.35 -34.96
CA GLU A 207 -26.04 1.42 -36.18
C GLU A 207 -27.25 0.48 -36.17
N LYS A 208 -27.21 -0.59 -35.37
CA LYS A 208 -28.21 -1.68 -35.34
C LYS A 208 -29.04 -1.65 -34.06
N LYS A 209 -29.73 -0.55 -33.80
CA LYS A 209 -30.48 -0.30 -32.54
C LYS A 209 -31.56 -1.33 -32.21
N ASP A 210 -32.14 -1.98 -33.23
CA ASP A 210 -33.19 -2.99 -33.05
C ASP A 210 -32.68 -4.41 -32.84
N VAL A 211 -31.33 -4.62 -32.92
CA VAL A 211 -30.72 -5.92 -32.70
C VAL A 211 -30.45 -6.10 -31.21
N LYS A 212 -30.92 -7.21 -30.66
CA LYS A 212 -30.59 -7.64 -29.29
C LYS A 212 -29.38 -8.59 -29.36
N TYR A 213 -28.38 -8.24 -28.61
CA TYR A 213 -27.16 -9.06 -28.49
C TYR A 213 -27.18 -9.88 -27.19
N PRO A 214 -26.64 -11.10 -27.18
CA PRO A 214 -26.42 -11.81 -25.93
C PRO A 214 -25.41 -11.06 -25.06
N LEU A 215 -25.65 -11.04 -23.74
CA LEU A 215 -24.70 -10.47 -22.78
C LEU A 215 -23.84 -11.58 -22.18
N ALA A 216 -22.52 -11.48 -22.34
CA ALA A 216 -21.56 -12.28 -21.63
C ALA A 216 -20.93 -11.47 -20.50
N ILE A 217 -20.95 -11.99 -19.27
CA ILE A 217 -20.36 -11.34 -18.11
C ILE A 217 -19.16 -12.15 -17.66
N PHE A 218 -18.00 -11.51 -17.65
CA PHE A 218 -16.77 -12.06 -17.09
C PHE A 218 -16.48 -11.37 -15.76
N HIS A 219 -16.25 -12.16 -14.72
CA HIS A 219 -15.93 -11.68 -13.39
C HIS A 219 -14.61 -12.29 -12.95
N GLY A 220 -13.61 -11.43 -12.75
CA GLY A 220 -12.29 -11.82 -12.24
C GLY A 220 -12.14 -11.48 -10.76
N HIS A 221 -11.03 -11.93 -10.16
CA HIS A 221 -10.66 -11.58 -8.79
C HIS A 221 -10.13 -10.13 -8.71
N PHE A 222 -9.37 -9.72 -9.71
CA PHE A 222 -8.87 -8.36 -9.84
C PHE A 222 -9.54 -7.65 -11.03
N PRO A 223 -9.56 -6.29 -11.00
CA PRO A 223 -9.99 -5.53 -12.16
C PRO A 223 -9.22 -5.95 -13.41
N GLY A 224 -9.94 -6.11 -14.50
CA GLY A 224 -9.36 -6.37 -15.81
C GLY A 224 -9.81 -5.32 -16.81
N ASP A 225 -9.05 -5.17 -17.89
CA ASP A 225 -9.36 -4.27 -18.99
C ASP A 225 -9.24 -5.02 -20.32
N PHE A 226 -9.61 -4.32 -21.41
CA PHE A 226 -9.43 -4.78 -22.78
C PHE A 226 -8.18 -4.16 -23.43
N ASP A 227 -7.09 -4.03 -22.68
CA ASP A 227 -5.83 -3.42 -23.15
C ASP A 227 -5.28 -4.08 -24.41
N GLY A 228 -5.49 -5.38 -24.55
CA GLY A 228 -5.10 -6.13 -25.73
C GLY A 228 -6.10 -6.06 -26.88
N PHE A 229 -7.23 -5.35 -26.72
CA PHE A 229 -8.23 -5.27 -27.79
C PHE A 229 -7.75 -4.37 -28.93
N ARG A 230 -7.64 -4.96 -30.11
CA ARG A 230 -7.15 -4.28 -31.31
C ARG A 230 -8.28 -3.73 -32.14
N THR A 231 -8.20 -2.44 -32.48
CA THR A 231 -9.18 -1.74 -33.34
C THR A 231 -8.71 -1.59 -34.78
N THR A 232 -7.47 -1.96 -35.07
CA THR A 232 -6.90 -1.96 -36.44
C THR A 232 -7.23 -3.27 -37.17
N PRO A 233 -7.23 -3.28 -38.51
CA PRO A 233 -7.39 -4.52 -39.27
C PRO A 233 -6.37 -5.59 -38.89
N PRO A 234 -6.69 -6.89 -39.05
CA PRO A 234 -5.76 -7.97 -38.88
C PRO A 234 -4.49 -7.78 -39.72
N ASP A 235 -3.36 -8.15 -39.15
CA ASP A 235 -2.07 -8.15 -39.85
C ASP A 235 -1.68 -9.59 -40.16
N GLU A 236 -1.54 -9.91 -41.43
CA GLU A 236 -1.22 -11.28 -41.90
C GLU A 236 0.16 -11.78 -41.44
N ASN A 237 1.02 -10.88 -41.00
CA ASN A 237 2.34 -11.22 -40.45
C ASN A 237 2.34 -11.54 -38.97
N LEU A 238 1.19 -11.35 -38.29
CA LEU A 238 1.06 -11.63 -36.86
C LEU A 238 0.43 -13.01 -36.60
N PRO A 239 0.71 -13.62 -35.42
CA PRO A 239 0.09 -14.87 -35.04
C PRO A 239 -1.43 -14.85 -35.11
N ASN A 240 -2.05 -15.98 -35.41
CA ASN A 240 -3.51 -16.12 -35.58
C ASN A 240 -4.31 -15.69 -34.37
N ASP A 241 -3.83 -15.92 -33.15
CA ASP A 241 -4.45 -15.48 -31.91
C ASP A 241 -4.57 -13.96 -31.83
N TYR A 242 -3.62 -13.27 -32.42
CA TYR A 242 -3.62 -11.81 -32.47
C TYR A 242 -4.61 -11.27 -33.51
N ASN A 243 -4.88 -12.00 -34.55
CA ASN A 243 -5.76 -11.61 -35.66
C ASN A 243 -7.24 -11.99 -35.46
N SER A 244 -7.55 -12.78 -34.45
CA SER A 244 -8.89 -13.34 -34.21
C SER A 244 -9.88 -12.38 -33.52
N ARG A 245 -9.58 -11.10 -33.47
CA ARG A 245 -10.37 -10.10 -32.74
C ARG A 245 -11.02 -9.09 -33.65
#